data_b7c22c68b3249b114795ffc0ea002944
#
_entry.id   b7c22c68b3249b114795ffc0ea002944
#
_cell.length_a   1.000
_cell.length_b   1.000
_cell.length_c   1.000
_cell.angle_alpha   90.00
_cell.angle_beta   90.00
_cell.angle_gamma   90.00
#
_symmetry.space_group_name_H-M   'P 1'
#
loop_
_entity.id
_entity.type
_entity.pdbx_description
1 polymer ?
#
loop_
_entity_poly.entity_id
_entity_poly.type
_entity_poly.pdbx_seq_one_letter_code
_entity_poly.pdbx_strand_id
1 'polypeptide(L)'
;MMSHAGRDPLFWATLAIAEQDFDGAGDLCIRCHTMSGWLAGHSTPTDGSALSEAEAAEGVGCDVCHTMVNPDNSEHPGVQNP
;
A
#
# COMPACT_ATOMS: atom_id res chain seq x y z
N MET A 1 12.39 -1.54 -9.66
CA MET A 1 12.55 -0.58 -8.54
C MET A 1 11.27 -0.47 -7.72
N MET A 2 10.18 -0.04 -8.33
CA MET A 2 8.92 0.10 -7.60
C MET A 2 8.37 -1.23 -7.08
N SER A 3 8.61 -2.33 -7.81
CA SER A 3 8.21 -3.65 -7.33
C SER A 3 8.93 -4.08 -6.05
N HIS A 4 10.03 -3.44 -5.70
CA HIS A 4 10.76 -3.74 -4.47
C HIS A 4 10.17 -3.03 -3.24
N ALA A 5 9.22 -2.13 -3.43
CA ALA A 5 8.67 -1.32 -2.34
C ALA A 5 8.04 -2.17 -1.22
N GLY A 6 7.42 -3.30 -1.57
CA GLY A 6 6.75 -4.17 -0.60
C GLY A 6 7.67 -5.15 0.10
N ARG A 7 8.94 -5.21 -0.28
CA ARG A 7 9.92 -6.15 0.32
C ARG A 7 11.22 -5.48 0.72
N ASP A 8 11.25 -4.16 0.74
CA ASP A 8 12.39 -3.38 1.19
C ASP A 8 12.52 -3.53 2.72
N PRO A 9 13.67 -4.02 3.22
CA PRO A 9 13.85 -4.15 4.67
C PRO A 9 13.70 -2.84 5.41
N LEU A 10 14.06 -1.71 4.80
CA LEU A 10 13.90 -0.40 5.41
C LEU A 10 12.43 -0.05 5.57
N PHE A 11 11.60 -0.37 4.58
CA PHE A 11 10.15 -0.19 4.69
C PHE A 11 9.58 -0.97 5.88
N TRP A 12 9.93 -2.25 6.01
CA TRP A 12 9.42 -3.09 7.10
C TRP A 12 9.89 -2.59 8.46
N ALA A 13 11.13 -2.10 8.55
CA ALA A 13 11.64 -1.52 9.78
C ALA A 13 10.87 -0.26 10.17
N THR A 14 10.61 0.63 9.21
CA THR A 14 9.86 1.86 9.48
C THR A 14 8.39 1.59 9.75
N LEU A 15 7.82 0.56 9.14
CA LEU A 15 6.45 0.12 9.43
C LEU A 15 6.32 -0.31 10.89
N ALA A 16 7.30 -1.09 11.39
CA ALA A 16 7.30 -1.52 12.78
C ALA A 16 7.38 -0.34 13.74
N ILE A 17 8.18 0.66 13.42
CA ILE A 17 8.31 1.88 14.23
C ILE A 17 6.98 2.66 14.22
N ALA A 18 6.37 2.81 13.06
CA ALA A 18 5.10 3.53 12.93
C ALA A 18 3.98 2.85 13.73
N GLU A 19 3.92 1.52 13.70
CA GLU A 19 2.95 0.74 14.47
C GLU A 19 3.17 0.90 15.99
N GLN A 20 4.41 1.06 16.41
CA GLN A 20 4.76 1.32 17.81
C GLN A 20 4.25 2.68 18.28
N ASP A 21 4.34 3.68 17.41
CA ASP A 21 3.98 5.05 17.74
C ASP A 21 2.47 5.31 17.60
N PHE A 22 1.83 4.55 16.72
CA PHE A 22 0.45 4.79 16.33
C PHE A 22 -0.26 3.49 15.98
N ASP A 23 -1.27 3.10 16.73
CA ASP A 23 -2.07 1.93 16.38
C ASP A 23 -2.72 2.11 15.01
N GLY A 24 -2.48 1.15 14.13
CA GLY A 24 -3.09 1.15 12.81
C GLY A 24 -2.37 2.00 11.77
N ALA A 25 -1.22 2.60 12.10
CA ALA A 25 -0.47 3.44 11.18
C ALA A 25 -0.05 2.69 9.90
N GLY A 26 0.20 1.40 10.01
CA GLY A 26 0.67 0.58 8.90
C GLY A 26 -0.31 0.48 7.74
N ASP A 27 -1.60 0.67 7.98
CA ASP A 27 -2.60 0.63 6.91
C ASP A 27 -2.26 1.65 5.80
N LEU A 28 -1.92 2.87 6.20
CA LEU A 28 -1.55 3.92 5.25
C LEU A 28 -0.26 3.58 4.50
N CYS A 29 0.70 3.01 5.19
CA CYS A 29 1.97 2.61 4.58
C CYS A 29 1.75 1.51 3.55
N ILE A 30 1.01 0.47 3.90
CA ILE A 30 0.72 -0.67 3.04
C ILE A 30 -0.04 -0.23 1.80
N ARG A 31 -0.95 0.70 1.93
CA ARG A 31 -1.72 1.24 0.81
C ARG A 31 -0.83 1.67 -0.35
N CYS A 32 0.27 2.34 -0.06
CA CYS A 32 1.17 2.84 -1.08
C CYS A 32 2.29 1.86 -1.45
N HIS A 33 2.77 1.07 -0.48
CA HIS A 33 3.89 0.17 -0.71
C HIS A 33 3.48 -1.21 -1.20
N THR A 34 2.25 -1.62 -0.96
CA THR A 34 1.72 -2.92 -1.38
C THR A 34 0.23 -2.76 -1.71
N MET A 35 -0.06 -1.99 -2.74
CA MET A 35 -1.43 -1.60 -3.08
C MET A 35 -2.32 -2.82 -3.36
N SER A 36 -1.82 -3.83 -4.06
CA SER A 36 -2.62 -5.02 -4.36
C SER A 36 -3.09 -5.72 -3.09
N GLY A 37 -2.21 -5.85 -2.10
CA GLY A 37 -2.56 -6.42 -0.81
C GLY A 37 -3.56 -5.54 -0.06
N TRP A 38 -3.38 -4.24 -0.13
CA TRP A 38 -4.30 -3.29 0.51
C TRP A 38 -5.71 -3.39 -0.09
N LEU A 39 -5.82 -3.42 -1.42
CA LEU A 39 -7.10 -3.54 -2.12
C LEU A 39 -7.78 -4.87 -1.86
N ALA A 40 -7.00 -5.94 -1.63
CA ALA A 40 -7.53 -7.24 -1.29
C ALA A 40 -7.99 -7.36 0.17
N GLY A 41 -7.82 -6.30 0.95
CA GLY A 41 -8.19 -6.30 2.37
C GLY A 41 -7.13 -6.88 3.29
N HIS A 42 -5.90 -7.05 2.81
CA HIS A 42 -4.83 -7.69 3.57
C HIS A 42 -3.96 -6.70 4.36
N SER A 43 -4.40 -5.47 4.50
CA SER A 43 -3.70 -4.50 5.35
C SER A 43 -4.07 -4.64 6.84
N THR A 44 -4.98 -5.51 7.17
CA THR A 44 -5.38 -5.78 8.55
C THR A 44 -5.02 -7.23 8.89
N PRO A 45 -4.16 -7.50 9.89
CA PRO A 45 -3.51 -6.53 10.81
C PRO A 45 -2.58 -5.56 10.10
N THR A 46 -2.48 -4.35 10.64
CA THR A 46 -1.74 -3.25 10.01
C THR A 46 -0.22 -3.37 10.15
N ASP A 47 0.26 -4.41 10.82
CA ASP A 47 1.69 -4.72 10.91
C ASP A 47 2.23 -5.46 9.67
N GLY A 48 1.38 -5.70 8.68
CA GLY A 48 1.76 -6.38 7.45
C GLY A 48 1.70 -7.89 7.51
N SER A 49 1.25 -8.47 8.62
CA SER A 49 1.26 -9.94 8.80
C SER A 49 0.28 -10.67 7.89
N ALA A 50 -0.72 -9.98 7.36
CA ALA A 50 -1.72 -10.59 6.46
C ALA A 50 -1.31 -10.54 4.98
N LEU A 51 -0.22 -9.85 4.64
CA LEU A 51 0.26 -9.76 3.26
C LEU A 51 0.91 -11.07 2.83
N SER A 52 0.61 -11.52 1.61
CA SER A 52 1.27 -12.68 1.04
C SER A 52 2.63 -12.31 0.45
N GLU A 53 3.49 -13.31 0.24
CA GLU A 53 4.78 -13.09 -0.41
C GLU A 53 4.61 -12.53 -1.82
N ALA A 54 3.61 -12.99 -2.55
CA ALA A 54 3.32 -12.52 -3.90
C ALA A 54 2.91 -11.04 -3.89
N GLU A 55 2.11 -10.62 -2.94
CA GLU A 55 1.71 -9.23 -2.79
C GLU A 55 2.89 -8.34 -2.44
N ALA A 56 3.71 -8.77 -1.50
CA ALA A 56 4.91 -8.03 -1.13
C ALA A 56 5.91 -7.95 -2.30
N ALA A 57 6.03 -9.02 -3.07
CA ALA A 57 6.92 -9.05 -4.22
C ALA A 57 6.46 -8.14 -5.36
N GLU A 58 5.15 -7.92 -5.49
CA GLU A 58 4.61 -6.98 -6.47
C GLU A 58 4.90 -5.53 -6.08
N GLY A 59 4.78 -5.21 -4.78
CA GLY A 59 5.03 -3.87 -4.28
C GLY A 59 4.15 -2.83 -4.96
N VAL A 60 4.77 -1.86 -5.62
CA VAL A 60 4.08 -0.88 -6.45
C VAL A 60 4.08 -1.40 -7.88
N GLY A 61 3.01 -2.10 -8.25
CA GLY A 61 2.86 -2.66 -9.58
C GLY A 61 2.40 -1.63 -10.61
N CYS A 62 2.40 -2.03 -11.86
CA CYS A 62 2.01 -1.16 -12.97
C CYS A 62 0.59 -0.62 -12.81
N ASP A 63 -0.33 -1.45 -12.31
CA ASP A 63 -1.73 -1.09 -12.16
C ASP A 63 -1.94 0.06 -11.18
N VAL A 64 -1.06 0.22 -10.19
CA VAL A 64 -1.18 1.30 -9.21
C VAL A 64 -1.23 2.65 -9.91
N CYS A 65 -0.32 2.88 -10.87
CA CYS A 65 -0.27 4.14 -11.61
C CYS A 65 -1.27 4.16 -12.76
N HIS A 66 -1.44 3.05 -13.45
CA HIS A 66 -2.27 2.99 -14.65
C HIS A 66 -3.78 3.00 -14.37
N THR A 67 -4.20 2.78 -13.12
CA THR A 67 -5.61 2.85 -12.73
C THR A 67 -5.95 4.11 -11.94
N MET A 68 -4.98 4.97 -11.67
CA MET A 68 -5.24 6.22 -10.98
C MET A 68 -6.08 7.16 -11.84
N VAL A 69 -7.01 7.86 -11.18
CA VAL A 69 -7.80 8.92 -11.80
C VAL A 69 -7.32 10.28 -11.29
N ASN A 70 -7.62 11.33 -12.05
CA ASN A 70 -7.26 12.67 -11.62
C ASN A 70 -8.06 13.05 -10.36
N PRO A 71 -7.41 13.45 -9.27
CA PRO A 71 -8.10 13.74 -8.01
C PRO A 71 -8.95 15.01 -8.05
N ASP A 72 -8.86 15.82 -9.10
CA ASP A 72 -9.69 17.02 -9.24
C ASP A 72 -11.06 16.74 -9.86
N ASN A 73 -11.38 15.47 -10.10
CA ASN A 73 -12.65 15.01 -10.70
C ASN A 73 -12.87 15.50 -12.14
N SER A 74 -11.84 15.99 -12.82
CA SER A 74 -12.00 16.50 -14.20
C SER A 74 -12.31 15.41 -15.21
N GLU A 75 -11.78 14.21 -14.98
CA GLU A 75 -11.94 13.09 -15.92
C GLU A 75 -13.09 12.17 -15.51
N HIS A 76 -13.26 11.95 -14.23
CA HIS A 76 -14.25 11.03 -13.68
C HIS A 76 -14.96 11.70 -12.51
N PRO A 77 -15.98 12.52 -12.78
CA PRO A 77 -16.71 13.23 -11.71
C PRO A 77 -17.25 12.26 -10.66
N GLY A 78 -17.01 12.55 -9.40
CA GLY A 78 -17.45 11.73 -8.29
C GLY A 78 -16.56 10.54 -7.96
N VAL A 79 -15.48 10.33 -8.72
CA VAL A 79 -14.52 9.25 -8.47
C VAL A 79 -13.21 9.86 -8.00
N GLN A 80 -12.68 9.37 -6.89
CA GLN A 80 -11.40 9.84 -6.35
C GLN A 80 -10.50 8.65 -6.06
N ASN A 81 -9.19 8.90 -6.09
CA ASN A 81 -8.21 7.89 -5.66
C ASN A 81 -8.40 7.60 -4.17
N PRO A 82 -8.35 6.34 -3.79
CA PRO A 82 -8.50 5.94 -2.39
C PRO A 82 -7.39 6.48 -1.48
#